data_2ad9d290fec5fddf282109512601d330
#
_entry.id   2ad9d290fec5fddf282109512601d330
#
_cell.length_a   1.000
_cell.length_b   1.000
_cell.length_c   1.000
_cell.angle_alpha   90.00
_cell.angle_beta   90.00
_cell.angle_gamma   90.00
#
_symmetry.space_group_name_H-M   'P 1'
#
loop_
_entity.id
_entity.type
_entity.pdbx_description
1 polymer ?
#
loop_
_entity_poly.entity_id
_entity_poly.type
_entity_poly.pdbx_seq_one_letter_code
_entity_poly.pdbx_strand_id
1 'polypeptide(L)'
;SGKVFIVAKHTITLIPGDGIGIETSAAMQRVVEAAGVDIEWEVAEAGAAVMEKTGGSPLPESTIEAVKRNKVAIKGPITTPVGTGFRSVNVALRKSLDLYVNLRPVLSIPGAGGRYEDVDLVIVRENSEDLYAGIEFEEGTPEAKRLIDFCAAEGAGVIRPDSGISIKPISITGSDRIVRFAFDYAEKHGREKVTAAHKANIMKFSDG
;
A
#
# COMPACT_ATOMS: atom_id res chain seq x y z
N SER A 1 -16.98 -29.85 32.23
CA SER A 1 -17.86 -29.02 31.41
C SER A 1 -16.98 -28.22 30.45
N GLY A 2 -16.65 -28.83 29.28
CA GLY A 2 -15.88 -28.17 28.24
C GLY A 2 -16.71 -27.08 27.58
N LYS A 3 -16.29 -25.82 27.70
CA LYS A 3 -16.84 -24.73 26.89
C LYS A 3 -16.36 -24.97 25.44
N VAL A 4 -17.25 -25.40 24.57
CA VAL A 4 -17.05 -25.39 23.13
C VAL A 4 -17.07 -23.90 22.74
N PHE A 5 -15.91 -23.32 22.48
CA PHE A 5 -15.83 -22.01 21.82
C PHE A 5 -16.19 -22.26 20.35
N ILE A 6 -17.39 -21.84 19.95
CA ILE A 6 -17.73 -21.73 18.53
C ILE A 6 -16.93 -20.54 18.02
N VAL A 7 -15.79 -20.80 17.40
CA VAL A 7 -15.03 -19.79 16.67
C VAL A 7 -15.82 -19.48 15.40
N ALA A 8 -16.19 -18.23 15.21
CA ALA A 8 -16.91 -17.83 14.00
C ALA A 8 -16.00 -18.08 12.78
N LYS A 9 -16.52 -18.75 11.76
CA LYS A 9 -15.84 -18.94 10.49
C LYS A 9 -15.66 -17.61 9.79
N HIS A 10 -14.42 -17.26 9.43
CA HIS A 10 -14.11 -16.03 8.72
C HIS A 10 -13.81 -16.34 7.26
N THR A 11 -14.45 -15.65 6.32
CA THR A 11 -14.08 -15.71 4.91
C THR A 11 -13.07 -14.59 4.62
N ILE A 12 -11.87 -14.96 4.16
CA ILE A 12 -10.77 -14.03 3.88
C ILE A 12 -10.32 -14.22 2.43
N THR A 13 -10.16 -13.11 1.70
CA THR A 13 -9.60 -13.16 0.35
C THR A 13 -8.10 -13.44 0.43
N LEU A 14 -7.64 -14.47 -0.26
CA LEU A 14 -6.23 -14.78 -0.44
C LEU A 14 -5.80 -14.46 -1.86
N ILE A 15 -4.85 -13.55 -1.99
CA ILE A 15 -4.16 -13.25 -3.26
C ILE A 15 -2.75 -13.81 -3.14
N PRO A 16 -2.48 -15.04 -3.63
CA PRO A 16 -1.19 -15.69 -3.42
C PRO A 16 -0.01 -14.90 -4.01
N GLY A 17 -0.26 -14.17 -5.10
CA GLY A 17 0.77 -13.49 -5.86
C GLY A 17 1.48 -14.45 -6.82
N ASP A 18 2.74 -14.13 -7.17
CA ASP A 18 3.56 -14.92 -8.08
C ASP A 18 4.98 -15.14 -7.50
N GLY A 19 5.81 -15.91 -8.25
CA GLY A 19 7.15 -16.25 -7.80
C GLY A 19 7.16 -16.87 -6.40
N ILE A 20 7.88 -16.27 -5.46
CA ILE A 20 7.94 -16.72 -4.05
C ILE A 20 6.59 -16.58 -3.32
N GLY A 21 5.65 -15.84 -3.88
CA GLY A 21 4.33 -15.59 -3.29
C GLY A 21 3.55 -16.88 -3.02
N ILE A 22 3.67 -17.85 -3.91
CA ILE A 22 2.98 -19.14 -3.80
C ILE A 22 3.43 -19.89 -2.54
N GLU A 23 4.75 -20.03 -2.35
CA GLU A 23 5.31 -20.75 -1.19
C GLU A 23 5.05 -20.01 0.13
N THR A 24 5.26 -18.69 0.13
CA THR A 24 5.06 -17.88 1.34
C THR A 24 3.59 -17.82 1.75
N SER A 25 2.67 -17.80 0.81
CA SER A 25 1.22 -17.86 1.09
C SER A 25 0.81 -19.21 1.66
N ALA A 26 1.34 -20.31 1.10
CA ALA A 26 1.09 -21.65 1.64
C ALA A 26 1.66 -21.81 3.07
N ALA A 27 2.85 -21.29 3.33
CA ALA A 27 3.45 -21.30 4.66
C ALA A 27 2.62 -20.47 5.66
N MET A 28 2.16 -19.30 5.25
CA MET A 28 1.28 -18.44 6.05
C MET A 28 -0.02 -19.14 6.41
N GLN A 29 -0.70 -19.79 5.45
CA GLN A 29 -1.94 -20.54 5.72
C GLN A 29 -1.72 -21.62 6.78
N ARG A 30 -0.62 -22.38 6.68
CA ARG A 30 -0.27 -23.41 7.69
C ARG A 30 -0.05 -22.83 9.08
N VAL A 31 0.57 -21.66 9.18
CA VAL A 31 0.79 -20.97 10.47
C VAL A 31 -0.54 -20.52 11.08
N VAL A 32 -1.42 -19.94 10.28
CA VAL A 32 -2.75 -19.48 10.73
C VAL A 32 -3.62 -20.66 11.15
N GLU A 33 -3.60 -21.75 10.39
CA GLU A 33 -4.31 -22.99 10.74
C GLU A 33 -3.81 -23.59 12.07
N ALA A 34 -2.49 -23.63 12.25
CA ALA A 34 -1.88 -24.10 13.49
C ALA A 34 -2.22 -23.22 14.71
N ALA A 35 -2.52 -21.94 14.50
CA ALA A 35 -3.01 -21.02 15.52
C ALA A 35 -4.49 -21.29 15.90
N GLY A 36 -5.19 -22.20 15.22
CA GLY A 36 -6.56 -22.61 15.53
C GLY A 36 -7.64 -21.62 15.10
N VAL A 37 -7.36 -20.77 14.12
CA VAL A 37 -8.34 -19.84 13.55
C VAL A 37 -9.06 -20.53 12.38
N ASP A 38 -10.40 -20.58 12.44
CA ASP A 38 -11.22 -21.18 11.37
C ASP A 38 -11.44 -20.16 10.24
N ILE A 39 -10.67 -20.31 9.14
CA ILE A 39 -10.71 -19.43 7.97
C ILE A 39 -11.11 -20.21 6.73
N GLU A 40 -12.10 -19.68 6.01
CA GLU A 40 -12.40 -20.03 4.64
C GLU A 40 -11.64 -19.10 3.69
N TRP A 41 -10.71 -19.67 2.94
CA TRP A 41 -9.90 -18.91 1.99
C TRP A 41 -10.60 -18.79 0.64
N GLU A 42 -11.02 -17.57 0.28
CA GLU A 42 -11.45 -17.25 -1.08
C GLU A 42 -10.25 -16.81 -1.90
N VAL A 43 -9.76 -17.69 -2.78
CA VAL A 43 -8.59 -17.40 -3.60
C VAL A 43 -8.97 -16.47 -4.74
N ALA A 44 -8.25 -15.35 -4.87
CA ALA A 44 -8.36 -14.38 -5.95
C ALA A 44 -7.00 -14.18 -6.62
N GLU A 45 -6.99 -14.04 -7.94
CA GLU A 45 -5.76 -13.94 -8.71
C GLU A 45 -5.40 -12.46 -8.97
N ALA A 46 -4.10 -12.14 -8.92
CA ALA A 46 -3.53 -10.87 -9.38
C ALA A 46 -2.06 -11.05 -9.77
N GLY A 47 -1.56 -10.22 -10.67
CA GLY A 47 -0.16 -10.22 -11.11
C GLY A 47 0.02 -10.50 -12.60
N ALA A 48 1.27 -10.66 -13.00
CA ALA A 48 1.64 -10.85 -14.40
C ALA A 48 1.02 -12.12 -15.01
N ALA A 49 0.95 -13.21 -14.25
CA ALA A 49 0.38 -14.48 -14.70
C ALA A 49 -1.11 -14.36 -15.11
N VAL A 50 -1.87 -13.49 -14.45
CA VAL A 50 -3.26 -13.23 -14.82
C VAL A 50 -3.35 -12.49 -16.14
N MET A 51 -2.49 -11.50 -16.33
CA MET A 51 -2.41 -10.74 -17.57
C MET A 51 -2.05 -11.65 -18.76
N GLU A 52 -1.09 -12.54 -18.58
CA GLU A 52 -0.70 -13.53 -19.62
C GLU A 52 -1.85 -14.46 -19.99
N LYS A 53 -2.62 -14.92 -19.01
CA LYS A 53 -3.76 -15.82 -19.23
C LYS A 53 -4.96 -15.13 -19.90
N THR A 54 -5.23 -13.88 -19.52
CA THR A 54 -6.49 -13.21 -19.89
C THR A 54 -6.32 -12.14 -20.96
N GLY A 55 -5.10 -11.67 -21.22
CA GLY A 55 -4.81 -10.49 -22.04
C GLY A 55 -5.34 -9.16 -21.44
N GLY A 56 -5.81 -9.19 -20.19
CA GLY A 56 -6.46 -8.08 -19.51
C GLY A 56 -5.60 -7.41 -18.43
N SER A 57 -6.27 -6.80 -17.46
CA SER A 57 -5.61 -6.16 -16.33
C SER A 57 -4.94 -7.20 -15.40
N PRO A 58 -3.75 -6.92 -14.86
CA PRO A 58 -3.14 -7.76 -13.82
C PRO A 58 -3.85 -7.69 -12.48
N LEU A 59 -4.80 -6.79 -12.33
CA LEU A 59 -5.71 -6.70 -11.20
C LEU A 59 -7.15 -6.76 -11.74
N PRO A 60 -7.75 -7.96 -11.83
CA PRO A 60 -9.13 -8.13 -12.25
C PRO A 60 -10.11 -7.45 -11.29
N GLU A 61 -11.21 -6.91 -11.83
CA GLU A 61 -12.28 -6.32 -11.01
C GLU A 61 -12.86 -7.34 -10.03
N SER A 62 -12.98 -8.60 -10.42
CA SER A 62 -13.44 -9.70 -9.55
C SER A 62 -12.59 -9.85 -8.28
N THR A 63 -11.28 -9.59 -8.36
CA THR A 63 -10.39 -9.61 -7.19
C THR A 63 -10.69 -8.42 -6.27
N ILE A 64 -10.90 -7.23 -6.83
CA ILE A 64 -11.28 -6.04 -6.04
C ILE A 64 -12.64 -6.28 -5.35
N GLU A 65 -13.60 -6.84 -6.06
CA GLU A 65 -14.93 -7.17 -5.52
C GLU A 65 -14.86 -8.22 -4.41
N ALA A 66 -14.02 -9.25 -4.55
CA ALA A 66 -13.81 -10.25 -3.49
C ALA A 66 -13.27 -9.60 -2.21
N VAL A 67 -12.27 -8.70 -2.34
CA VAL A 67 -11.72 -7.97 -1.19
C VAL A 67 -12.77 -7.06 -0.56
N LYS A 68 -13.55 -6.33 -1.35
CA LYS A 68 -14.64 -5.46 -0.86
C LYS A 68 -15.70 -6.26 -0.11
N ARG A 69 -16.07 -7.43 -0.61
CA ARG A 69 -17.07 -8.32 0.00
C ARG A 69 -16.58 -8.88 1.33
N ASN A 70 -15.38 -9.43 1.35
CA ASN A 70 -14.81 -10.09 2.52
C ASN A 70 -14.21 -9.10 3.53
N LYS A 71 -13.91 -7.86 3.12
CA LYS A 71 -13.33 -6.77 3.93
C LYS A 71 -11.91 -7.05 4.46
N VAL A 72 -11.48 -8.29 4.46
CA VAL A 72 -10.13 -8.71 4.86
C VAL A 72 -9.51 -9.50 3.72
N ALA A 73 -8.28 -9.16 3.39
CA ALA A 73 -7.49 -9.89 2.40
C ALA A 73 -6.05 -10.05 2.85
N ILE A 74 -5.44 -11.16 2.49
CA ILE A 74 -4.00 -11.40 2.62
C ILE A 74 -3.44 -11.53 1.22
N LYS A 75 -2.36 -10.78 0.95
CA LYS A 75 -1.69 -10.76 -0.34
C LYS A 75 -0.24 -11.18 -0.20
N GLY A 76 0.13 -12.19 -0.96
CA GLY A 76 1.52 -12.59 -1.15
C GLY A 76 2.30 -11.59 -2.04
N PRO A 77 3.61 -11.75 -2.18
CA PRO A 77 4.42 -10.99 -3.12
C PRO A 77 3.91 -11.07 -4.56
N ILE A 78 3.95 -9.94 -5.27
CA ILE A 78 3.63 -9.86 -6.71
C ILE A 78 4.78 -9.16 -7.40
N THR A 79 5.29 -9.80 -8.45
CA THR A 79 6.34 -9.24 -9.30
C THR A 79 5.79 -8.07 -10.12
N THR A 80 6.50 -6.95 -10.12
CA THR A 80 6.22 -5.82 -11.00
C THR A 80 7.26 -5.84 -12.11
N PRO A 81 6.89 -6.13 -13.37
CA PRO A 81 7.83 -6.09 -14.49
C PRO A 81 8.44 -4.69 -14.64
N VAL A 82 9.74 -4.64 -14.90
CA VAL A 82 10.46 -3.39 -15.16
C VAL A 82 10.34 -3.03 -16.64
N GLY A 83 10.07 -1.76 -16.96
CA GLY A 83 10.19 -1.23 -18.32
C GLY A 83 8.97 -1.44 -19.25
N THR A 84 7.85 -1.94 -18.79
CA THR A 84 6.67 -2.22 -19.63
C THR A 84 5.51 -1.21 -19.47
N GLY A 85 5.74 -0.05 -18.88
CA GLY A 85 4.68 0.96 -18.63
C GLY A 85 3.62 0.50 -17.63
N PHE A 86 3.87 -0.58 -16.93
CA PHE A 86 2.93 -1.26 -16.07
C PHE A 86 2.89 -0.64 -14.68
N ARG A 87 1.75 -0.11 -14.27
CA ARG A 87 1.57 0.36 -12.89
C ARG A 87 1.55 -0.83 -11.93
N SER A 88 2.30 -0.71 -10.83
CA SER A 88 2.31 -1.73 -9.77
C SER A 88 0.90 -2.14 -9.35
N VAL A 89 0.63 -3.46 -9.38
CA VAL A 89 -0.63 -4.04 -8.86
C VAL A 89 -0.90 -3.59 -7.44
N ASN A 90 0.15 -3.45 -6.63
CA ASN A 90 0.03 -2.96 -5.25
C ASN A 90 -0.53 -1.53 -5.18
N VAL A 91 -0.07 -0.64 -6.07
CA VAL A 91 -0.57 0.74 -6.14
C VAL A 91 -2.02 0.76 -6.63
N ALA A 92 -2.34 -0.05 -7.64
CA ALA A 92 -3.70 -0.15 -8.17
C ALA A 92 -4.67 -0.66 -7.08
N LEU A 93 -4.29 -1.70 -6.34
CA LEU A 93 -5.09 -2.26 -5.25
C LEU A 93 -5.36 -1.23 -4.14
N ARG A 94 -4.33 -0.50 -3.72
CA ARG A 94 -4.44 0.55 -2.69
C ARG A 94 -5.42 1.65 -3.11
N LYS A 95 -5.34 2.09 -4.37
CA LYS A 95 -6.24 3.13 -4.91
C LYS A 95 -7.68 2.64 -5.04
N SER A 96 -7.89 1.45 -5.61
CA SER A 96 -9.23 0.89 -5.83
C SER A 96 -9.98 0.62 -4.52
N LEU A 97 -9.26 0.40 -3.44
CA LEU A 97 -9.81 0.10 -2.11
C LEU A 97 -9.67 1.25 -1.11
N ASP A 98 -9.14 2.40 -1.53
CA ASP A 98 -8.80 3.55 -0.66
C ASP A 98 -8.02 3.16 0.60
N LEU A 99 -6.98 2.35 0.45
CA LEU A 99 -6.13 1.91 1.55
C LEU A 99 -5.12 3.00 1.90
N TYR A 100 -5.60 4.08 2.51
CA TYR A 100 -4.80 5.28 2.80
C TYR A 100 -3.82 5.11 3.97
N VAL A 101 -4.02 4.12 4.84
CA VAL A 101 -3.14 3.84 5.97
C VAL A 101 -2.25 2.64 5.70
N ASN A 102 -0.95 2.83 5.81
CA ASN A 102 0.01 1.74 5.93
C ASN A 102 0.45 1.64 7.40
N LEU A 103 -0.16 0.71 8.12
CA LEU A 103 0.07 0.50 9.55
C LEU A 103 1.15 -0.56 9.76
N ARG A 104 2.22 -0.22 10.46
CA ARG A 104 3.36 -1.09 10.72
C ARG A 104 3.74 -1.12 12.20
N PRO A 105 3.21 -2.05 12.98
CA PRO A 105 3.75 -2.34 14.31
C PRO A 105 5.18 -2.91 14.19
N VAL A 106 6.09 -2.41 15.00
CA VAL A 106 7.51 -2.84 15.03
C VAL A 106 7.90 -3.12 16.46
N LEU A 107 8.30 -4.36 16.70
CA LEU A 107 8.76 -4.84 18.01
C LEU A 107 10.16 -5.45 17.88
N SER A 108 11.03 -5.18 18.85
CA SER A 108 12.26 -5.95 19.01
C SER A 108 11.93 -7.34 19.54
N ILE A 109 12.42 -8.37 18.85
CA ILE A 109 12.27 -9.76 19.29
C ILE A 109 13.60 -10.19 19.92
N PRO A 110 13.63 -10.57 21.21
CA PRO A 110 14.84 -11.03 21.85
C PRO A 110 15.49 -12.19 21.09
N GLY A 111 16.79 -12.08 20.83
CA GLY A 111 17.56 -13.11 20.11
C GLY A 111 17.44 -13.06 18.57
N ALA A 112 16.65 -12.17 17.99
CA ALA A 112 16.55 -12.03 16.53
C ALA A 112 17.70 -11.21 15.89
N GLY A 113 18.65 -10.68 16.69
CA GLY A 113 19.84 -10.00 16.19
C GLY A 113 19.59 -8.59 15.63
N GLY A 114 18.58 -7.90 16.07
CA GLY A 114 18.31 -6.51 15.72
C GLY A 114 19.38 -5.55 16.21
N ARG A 115 19.63 -4.44 15.50
CA ARG A 115 20.59 -3.39 15.90
C ARG A 115 20.14 -2.67 17.18
N TYR A 116 18.84 -2.54 17.38
CA TYR A 116 18.23 -1.88 18.52
C TYR A 116 17.42 -2.87 19.32
N GLU A 117 17.58 -2.80 20.63
CA GLU A 117 16.78 -3.54 21.61
C GLU A 117 15.66 -2.64 22.14
N ASP A 118 14.63 -3.23 22.72
CA ASP A 118 13.50 -2.53 23.34
C ASP A 118 12.70 -1.61 22.39
N VAL A 119 12.69 -1.92 21.09
CA VAL A 119 11.84 -1.21 20.15
C VAL A 119 10.40 -1.68 20.30
N ASP A 120 9.50 -0.75 20.61
CA ASP A 120 8.05 -0.91 20.54
C ASP A 120 7.45 0.37 19.98
N LEU A 121 7.28 0.40 18.68
CA LEU A 121 6.70 1.55 17.98
C LEU A 121 5.73 1.12 16.88
N VAL A 122 4.85 2.02 16.50
CA VAL A 122 3.93 1.81 15.39
C VAL A 122 4.10 2.95 14.39
N ILE A 123 4.39 2.59 13.14
CA ILE A 123 4.47 3.55 12.05
C ILE A 123 3.11 3.61 11.38
N VAL A 124 2.49 4.78 11.40
CA VAL A 124 1.28 5.11 10.65
C VAL A 124 1.69 5.96 9.46
N ARG A 125 1.70 5.36 8.27
CA ARG A 125 2.18 6.03 7.06
C ARG A 125 1.04 6.31 6.10
N GLU A 126 0.95 7.55 5.62
CA GLU A 126 0.10 7.90 4.48
C GLU A 126 0.53 7.10 3.23
N ASN A 127 -0.44 6.64 2.44
CA ASN A 127 -0.20 5.64 1.41
C ASN A 127 -0.94 5.90 0.08
N SER A 128 -1.59 7.04 -0.07
CA SER A 128 -2.41 7.37 -1.25
C SER A 128 -1.92 8.56 -2.05
N GLU A 129 -1.20 9.48 -1.44
CA GLU A 129 -0.65 10.69 -2.04
C GLU A 129 0.87 10.60 -2.21
N ASP A 130 1.55 11.74 -2.31
CA ASP A 130 2.97 11.84 -2.59
C ASP A 130 3.30 11.23 -3.97
N LEU A 131 4.45 10.65 -4.14
CA LEU A 131 4.86 9.95 -5.36
C LEU A 131 3.99 8.71 -5.65
N TYR A 132 3.33 8.17 -4.64
CA TYR A 132 2.38 7.06 -4.80
C TYR A 132 1.05 7.47 -5.47
N ALA A 133 0.80 8.78 -5.61
CA ALA A 133 -0.28 9.26 -6.48
C ALA A 133 -0.09 8.79 -7.92
N GLY A 134 1.16 8.57 -8.36
CA GLY A 134 1.51 8.05 -9.67
C GLY A 134 0.99 8.96 -10.79
N ILE A 135 1.09 10.28 -10.60
CA ILE A 135 0.76 11.27 -11.62
C ILE A 135 2.04 11.55 -12.37
N GLU A 136 2.16 11.01 -13.57
CA GLU A 136 3.38 11.06 -14.37
C GLU A 136 3.08 11.46 -15.82
N PHE A 137 4.03 12.16 -16.40
CA PHE A 137 4.03 12.58 -17.80
C PHE A 137 5.32 12.12 -18.45
N GLU A 138 5.20 11.31 -19.49
CA GLU A 138 6.34 10.78 -20.21
C GLU A 138 7.02 11.87 -21.01
N GLU A 139 8.35 11.83 -21.04
CA GLU A 139 9.21 12.71 -21.83
C GLU A 139 8.77 12.73 -23.30
N GLY A 140 8.86 13.91 -23.94
CA GLY A 140 8.52 14.10 -25.36
C GLY A 140 7.01 14.13 -25.67
N THR A 141 6.13 13.86 -24.70
CA THR A 141 4.68 13.90 -24.93
C THR A 141 4.12 15.32 -24.98
N PRO A 142 3.02 15.57 -25.74
CA PRO A 142 2.34 16.87 -25.73
C PRO A 142 1.87 17.30 -24.33
N GLU A 143 1.53 16.33 -23.47
CA GLU A 143 1.10 16.52 -22.09
C GLU A 143 2.25 17.08 -21.23
N ALA A 144 3.42 16.43 -21.31
CA ALA A 144 4.62 16.90 -20.62
C ALA A 144 4.99 18.32 -21.08
N LYS A 145 4.93 18.57 -22.40
CA LYS A 145 5.22 19.90 -22.95
C LYS A 145 4.27 20.97 -22.41
N ARG A 146 2.96 20.70 -22.36
CA ARG A 146 1.97 21.66 -21.81
C ARG A 146 2.27 21.99 -20.34
N LEU A 147 2.69 21.00 -19.55
CA LEU A 147 3.04 21.21 -18.15
C LEU A 147 4.34 22.04 -18.01
N ILE A 148 5.33 21.77 -18.84
CA ILE A 148 6.58 22.55 -18.90
C ILE A 148 6.29 24.02 -19.23
N ASP A 149 5.49 24.24 -20.28
CA ASP A 149 5.12 25.59 -20.73
C ASP A 149 4.29 26.32 -19.64
N PHE A 150 3.39 25.62 -18.96
CA PHE A 150 2.61 26.15 -17.83
C PHE A 150 3.53 26.59 -16.67
N CYS A 151 4.46 25.74 -16.24
CA CYS A 151 5.38 26.07 -15.15
C CYS A 151 6.24 27.31 -15.48
N ALA A 152 6.68 27.44 -16.72
CA ALA A 152 7.44 28.60 -17.18
C ALA A 152 6.57 29.87 -17.21
N ALA A 153 5.36 29.80 -17.71
CA ALA A 153 4.40 30.90 -17.80
C ALA A 153 4.01 31.46 -16.42
N GLU A 154 3.83 30.57 -15.44
CA GLU A 154 3.49 30.94 -14.06
C GLU A 154 4.71 31.33 -13.21
N GLY A 155 5.92 31.32 -13.78
CA GLY A 155 7.14 31.65 -13.04
C GLY A 155 7.55 30.64 -11.98
N ALA A 156 7.02 29.41 -12.04
CA ALA A 156 7.34 28.35 -11.09
C ALA A 156 8.76 27.77 -11.28
N GLY A 157 9.38 28.05 -12.43
CA GLY A 157 10.74 27.63 -12.78
C GLY A 157 10.82 27.11 -14.21
N VAL A 158 12.04 26.85 -14.66
CA VAL A 158 12.33 26.34 -16.01
C VAL A 158 12.64 24.85 -15.92
N ILE A 159 11.81 24.05 -16.58
CA ILE A 159 12.01 22.60 -16.73
C ILE A 159 12.62 22.37 -18.12
N ARG A 160 13.60 21.48 -18.22
CA ARG A 160 14.21 21.14 -19.51
C ARG A 160 13.17 20.45 -20.40
N PRO A 161 13.18 20.72 -21.73
CA PRO A 161 12.15 20.18 -22.64
C PRO A 161 12.19 18.65 -22.81
N ASP A 162 13.31 18.03 -22.48
CA ASP A 162 13.55 16.59 -22.52
C ASP A 162 13.34 15.91 -21.15
N SER A 163 12.43 16.45 -20.34
CA SER A 163 12.15 15.92 -19.00
C SER A 163 10.87 15.07 -18.98
N GLY A 164 10.95 13.88 -18.36
CA GLY A 164 9.79 13.23 -17.76
C GLY A 164 9.43 13.90 -16.45
N ILE A 165 8.13 13.98 -16.10
CA ILE A 165 7.67 14.76 -14.95
C ILE A 165 6.75 13.90 -14.07
N SER A 166 7.04 13.91 -12.76
CA SER A 166 6.15 13.35 -11.74
C SER A 166 5.61 14.46 -10.85
N ILE A 167 4.32 14.43 -10.54
CA ILE A 167 3.69 15.37 -9.62
C ILE A 167 3.56 14.72 -8.24
N LYS A 168 4.04 15.43 -7.23
CA LYS A 168 3.97 15.06 -5.83
C LYS A 168 2.91 15.90 -5.11
N PRO A 169 1.64 15.47 -5.06
CA PRO A 169 0.61 16.18 -4.33
C PRO A 169 0.59 15.74 -2.86
N ILE A 170 0.35 16.69 -1.96
CA ILE A 170 -0.01 16.42 -0.56
C ILE A 170 -1.17 17.35 -0.22
N SER A 171 -2.30 16.77 0.19
CA SER A 171 -3.51 17.53 0.50
C SER A 171 -3.75 17.66 2.01
N ILE A 172 -4.47 18.70 2.38
CA ILE A 172 -4.99 18.86 3.74
C ILE A 172 -5.89 17.67 4.11
N THR A 173 -6.73 17.22 3.18
CA THR A 173 -7.63 16.07 3.39
C THR A 173 -6.86 14.78 3.67
N GLY A 174 -5.83 14.48 2.86
CA GLY A 174 -4.98 13.30 3.07
C GLY A 174 -4.23 13.36 4.39
N SER A 175 -3.66 14.54 4.70
CA SER A 175 -2.94 14.77 5.96
C SER A 175 -3.85 14.66 7.19
N ASP A 176 -5.04 15.27 7.15
CA ASP A 176 -5.99 15.22 8.27
C ASP A 176 -6.42 13.79 8.57
N ARG A 177 -6.80 13.00 7.54
CA ARG A 177 -7.27 11.64 7.75
C ARG A 177 -6.21 10.69 8.31
N ILE A 178 -4.94 10.83 7.89
CA ILE A 178 -3.87 9.98 8.42
C ILE A 178 -3.50 10.36 9.84
N VAL A 179 -3.50 11.65 10.16
CA VAL A 179 -3.23 12.15 11.51
C VAL A 179 -4.33 11.70 12.47
N ARG A 180 -5.61 11.87 12.11
CA ARG A 180 -6.74 11.36 12.91
C ARG A 180 -6.61 9.88 13.17
N PHE A 181 -6.35 9.09 12.15
CA PHE A 181 -6.14 7.65 12.33
C PHE A 181 -5.02 7.35 13.34
N ALA A 182 -3.91 8.08 13.28
CA ALA A 182 -2.78 7.88 14.20
C ALA A 182 -3.15 8.17 15.66
N PHE A 183 -3.90 9.24 15.92
CA PHE A 183 -4.39 9.57 17.25
C PHE A 183 -5.42 8.57 17.76
N ASP A 184 -6.42 8.22 16.93
CA ASP A 184 -7.44 7.21 17.28
C ASP A 184 -6.79 5.85 17.58
N TYR A 185 -5.78 5.46 16.78
CA TYR A 185 -5.02 4.25 17.03
C TYR A 185 -4.25 4.31 18.34
N ALA A 186 -3.59 5.42 18.63
CA ALA A 186 -2.82 5.61 19.86
C ALA A 186 -3.73 5.51 21.09
N GLU A 187 -4.87 6.21 21.10
CA GLU A 187 -5.86 6.15 22.17
C GLU A 187 -6.39 4.72 22.39
N LYS A 188 -6.84 4.06 21.31
CA LYS A 188 -7.39 2.71 21.36
C LYS A 188 -6.39 1.66 21.87
N HIS A 189 -5.09 1.87 21.65
CA HIS A 189 -4.04 0.91 22.00
C HIS A 189 -3.17 1.37 23.18
N GLY A 190 -3.58 2.38 23.90
CA GLY A 190 -2.90 2.87 25.11
C GLY A 190 -1.49 3.41 24.83
N ARG A 191 -1.28 4.02 23.64
CA ARG A 191 -0.01 4.68 23.29
C ARG A 191 0.00 6.11 23.82
N GLU A 192 1.04 6.50 24.51
CA GLU A 192 1.13 7.79 25.20
C GLU A 192 1.56 8.96 24.31
N LYS A 193 2.15 8.67 23.14
CA LYS A 193 2.75 9.70 22.28
C LYS A 193 2.53 9.43 20.80
N VAL A 194 2.14 10.47 20.06
CA VAL A 194 2.15 10.52 18.60
C VAL A 194 3.22 11.51 18.15
N THR A 195 4.10 11.09 17.26
CA THR A 195 5.16 11.94 16.69
C THR A 195 4.90 12.10 15.20
N ALA A 196 4.71 13.33 14.74
CA ALA A 196 4.66 13.63 13.31
C ALA A 196 6.09 13.75 12.76
N ALA A 197 6.36 13.03 11.67
CA ALA A 197 7.64 13.07 10.98
C ALA A 197 7.43 13.44 9.51
N HIS A 198 8.07 14.52 9.07
CA HIS A 198 8.06 14.96 7.68
C HIS A 198 9.39 15.67 7.33
N LYS A 199 9.61 15.96 6.05
CA LYS A 199 10.81 16.65 5.61
C LYS A 199 10.44 17.84 4.71
N ALA A 200 10.46 19.04 5.27
CA ALA A 200 10.01 20.29 4.63
C ALA A 200 11.15 21.27 4.26
N ASN A 201 12.40 20.82 4.21
CA ASN A 201 13.53 21.72 3.95
C ASN A 201 13.58 22.24 2.51
N ILE A 202 13.01 21.53 1.54
CA ILE A 202 12.98 21.90 0.11
C ILE A 202 11.54 22.17 -0.33
N MET A 203 10.66 21.21 -0.21
CA MET A 203 9.26 21.30 -0.67
C MET A 203 8.38 21.85 0.44
N LYS A 204 8.33 23.19 0.54
CA LYS A 204 7.66 23.86 1.66
C LYS A 204 6.14 23.88 1.55
N PHE A 205 5.60 23.82 0.34
CA PHE A 205 4.15 23.89 0.12
C PHE A 205 3.46 22.52 0.24
N SER A 206 4.15 21.44 -0.10
CA SER A 206 3.62 20.09 0.05
C SER A 206 4.00 19.45 1.38
N ASP A 207 5.20 19.69 1.88
CA ASP A 207 5.73 19.02 3.07
C ASP A 207 5.86 19.95 4.30
N GLY A 208 5.61 21.23 4.15
CA GLY A 208 5.62 22.23 5.22
C GLY A 208 4.27 22.45 5.82
#